data_659b54387b1dc0635c3d7801d4743da5
#
_entry.id   659b54387b1dc0635c3d7801d4743da5
#
_cell.length_a   1.000
_cell.length_b   1.000
_cell.length_c   1.000
_cell.angle_alpha   90.00
_cell.angle_beta   90.00
_cell.angle_gamma   90.00
#
_symmetry.space_group_name_H-M   'P 1'
#
loop_
_entity.id
_entity.type
_entity.pdbx_description
1 polymer ?
#
loop_
_entity_poly.entity_id
_entity_poly.type
_entity_poly.pdbx_seq_one_letter_code
_entity_poly.pdbx_strand_id
1 'polypeptide(L)'
;MRDLFEFLKPWLAAGVFALLALTDSVDGYLARSRNQVTTLGKFLDPLADKILIAAALLVLIELNELPAWVVLVIITREFLVSGLRMVVSAEGHVIAASILGKIKTVVQVIAIILFIIKSNPELPVDMGSYYPWLYIFSWAVMVVALLLTLFSMADYFYQASKVLGLPFNRGSKITPAKRDSVSLAEAVVSKALLQNKRLGLAESCTGGLIAKRITDVPGSSEVFYGSLIAYSDEVKTSCLQVGAATLVQRGAVSKETAEEMAEGALSALDVDLTVSTTGIAGPGGGSKEKPVGTVWIALAFKNANDNSKIESHARCHHFEGDRDGIRKQATLEALAMIDEQLEKYANASLQSLEPA
;
A
#
# COMPACT_ATOMS: atom_id res chain seq x y z
N MET A 1 11.53 -28.63 52.44
CA MET A 1 12.17 -27.62 51.57
C MET A 1 12.14 -28.02 50.10
N ARG A 2 12.45 -29.27 49.74
CA ARG A 2 12.45 -29.75 48.36
C ARG A 2 11.04 -29.68 47.72
N ASP A 3 10.04 -30.17 48.46
CA ASP A 3 8.64 -30.18 48.01
C ASP A 3 8.05 -28.76 47.82
N LEU A 4 8.37 -27.84 48.71
CA LEU A 4 7.97 -26.43 48.57
C LEU A 4 8.61 -25.77 47.35
N PHE A 5 9.86 -26.13 47.05
CA PHE A 5 10.57 -25.60 45.90
C PHE A 5 9.97 -26.14 44.58
N GLU A 6 9.65 -27.43 44.52
CA GLU A 6 9.00 -28.07 43.38
C GLU A 6 7.61 -27.42 43.12
N PHE A 7 6.82 -27.18 44.17
CA PHE A 7 5.52 -26.52 44.08
C PHE A 7 5.64 -25.07 43.54
N LEU A 8 6.69 -24.34 43.94
CA LEU A 8 6.88 -22.93 43.55
C LEU A 8 7.48 -22.75 42.15
N LYS A 9 8.15 -23.76 41.57
CA LYS A 9 8.82 -23.67 40.26
C LYS A 9 7.91 -23.14 39.14
N PRO A 10 6.71 -23.70 38.88
CA PRO A 10 5.85 -23.23 37.83
C PRO A 10 5.34 -21.80 38.04
N TRP A 11 5.09 -21.42 39.29
CA TRP A 11 4.69 -20.05 39.65
C TRP A 11 5.82 -19.05 39.42
N LEU A 12 7.05 -19.41 39.76
CA LEU A 12 8.23 -18.62 39.50
C LEU A 12 8.48 -18.46 37.99
N ALA A 13 8.38 -19.59 37.25
CA ALA A 13 8.53 -19.59 35.79
C ALA A 13 7.47 -18.68 35.11
N ALA A 14 6.20 -18.82 35.53
CA ALA A 14 5.11 -17.99 35.05
C ALA A 14 5.33 -16.49 35.38
N GLY A 15 5.81 -16.21 36.61
CA GLY A 15 6.12 -14.85 37.05
C GLY A 15 7.28 -14.21 36.25
N VAL A 16 8.37 -14.97 36.02
CA VAL A 16 9.51 -14.52 35.20
C VAL A 16 9.06 -14.27 33.75
N PHE A 17 8.30 -15.20 33.17
CA PHE A 17 7.80 -15.03 31.81
C PHE A 17 6.88 -13.81 31.69
N ALA A 18 5.95 -13.61 32.63
CA ALA A 18 5.08 -12.43 32.66
C ALA A 18 5.88 -11.13 32.82
N LEU A 19 6.90 -11.13 33.66
CA LEU A 19 7.77 -9.97 33.86
C LEU A 19 8.55 -9.62 32.58
N LEU A 20 9.11 -10.59 31.89
CA LEU A 20 9.82 -10.40 30.63
C LEU A 20 8.88 -9.85 29.54
N ALA A 21 7.67 -10.42 29.41
CA ALA A 21 6.69 -9.94 28.44
C ALA A 21 6.19 -8.51 28.73
N LEU A 22 6.08 -8.13 30.01
CA LEU A 22 5.73 -6.77 30.43
C LEU A 22 6.88 -5.79 30.18
N THR A 23 8.13 -6.17 30.50
CA THR A 23 9.32 -5.32 30.31
C THR A 23 9.48 -4.96 28.85
N ASP A 24 9.34 -5.92 27.92
CA ASP A 24 9.38 -5.66 26.48
C ASP A 24 8.34 -4.61 26.05
N SER A 25 7.12 -4.72 26.54
CA SER A 25 6.05 -3.75 26.25
C SER A 25 6.36 -2.34 26.78
N VAL A 26 6.98 -2.26 27.97
CA VAL A 26 7.36 -0.99 28.62
C VAL A 26 8.55 -0.34 27.91
N ASP A 27 9.56 -1.11 27.55
CA ASP A 27 10.77 -0.64 26.85
C ASP A 27 10.40 -0.06 25.49
N GLY A 28 9.57 -0.75 24.73
CA GLY A 28 9.04 -0.25 23.46
C GLY A 28 8.20 1.05 23.60
N TYR A 29 7.47 1.22 24.71
CA TYR A 29 6.75 2.46 24.99
C TYR A 29 7.72 3.60 25.38
N LEU A 30 8.69 3.33 26.24
CA LEU A 30 9.68 4.31 26.71
C LEU A 30 10.59 4.82 25.57
N ALA A 31 11.08 3.92 24.72
CA ALA A 31 11.93 4.27 23.58
C ALA A 31 11.20 5.20 22.60
N ARG A 32 9.91 4.93 22.34
CA ARG A 32 9.07 5.79 21.49
C ARG A 32 8.79 7.14 22.13
N SER A 33 8.50 7.18 23.43
CA SER A 33 8.20 8.45 24.14
C SER A 33 9.40 9.39 24.25
N ARG A 34 10.63 8.83 24.26
CA ARG A 34 11.88 9.59 24.38
C ARG A 34 12.58 9.89 23.05
N ASN A 35 11.98 9.51 21.90
CA ASN A 35 12.61 9.63 20.57
C ASN A 35 14.02 9.01 20.46
N GLN A 36 14.34 8.02 21.25
CA GLN A 36 15.64 7.33 21.31
C GLN A 36 15.60 5.98 20.57
N VAL A 37 14.96 5.94 19.41
CA VAL A 37 14.81 4.69 18.64
C VAL A 37 16.00 4.51 17.72
N THR A 38 16.89 3.56 18.04
CA THR A 38 18.03 3.21 17.18
C THR A 38 17.60 2.31 16.03
N THR A 39 18.35 2.35 14.92
CA THR A 39 18.08 1.47 13.75
C THR A 39 18.21 -0.01 14.12
N LEU A 40 19.16 -0.35 14.97
CA LEU A 40 19.38 -1.71 15.47
C LEU A 40 18.24 -2.16 16.40
N GLY A 41 17.78 -1.29 17.30
CA GLY A 41 16.63 -1.56 18.16
C GLY A 41 15.34 -1.84 17.37
N LYS A 42 15.05 -1.04 16.36
CA LYS A 42 13.89 -1.30 15.45
C LYS A 42 13.89 -2.69 14.83
N PHE A 43 15.07 -3.26 14.62
CA PHE A 43 15.22 -4.62 14.05
C PHE A 43 15.20 -5.71 15.12
N LEU A 44 15.85 -5.49 16.26
CA LEU A 44 16.01 -6.50 17.33
C LEU A 44 14.75 -6.67 18.17
N ASP A 45 14.02 -5.60 18.51
CA ASP A 45 12.82 -5.67 19.35
C ASP A 45 11.77 -6.66 18.82
N PRO A 46 11.33 -6.57 17.53
CA PRO A 46 10.37 -7.54 16.99
C PRO A 46 10.90 -8.98 16.93
N LEU A 47 12.21 -9.19 16.98
CA LEU A 47 12.83 -10.51 16.95
C LEU A 47 12.90 -11.12 18.35
N ALA A 48 13.31 -10.32 19.34
CA ALA A 48 13.42 -10.73 20.73
C ALA A 48 12.08 -11.19 21.31
N ASP A 49 11.01 -10.43 21.08
CA ASP A 49 9.64 -10.76 21.48
C ASP A 49 9.21 -12.15 20.94
N LYS A 50 9.50 -12.42 19.66
CA LYS A 50 9.15 -13.72 19.06
C LYS A 50 9.99 -14.89 19.59
N ILE A 51 11.26 -14.65 19.89
CA ILE A 51 12.13 -15.67 20.47
C ILE A 51 11.64 -16.06 21.87
N LEU A 52 11.25 -15.07 22.68
CA LEU A 52 10.71 -15.33 24.02
C LEU A 52 9.46 -16.20 23.97
N ILE A 53 8.50 -15.84 23.10
CA ILE A 53 7.25 -16.63 22.92
C ILE A 53 7.57 -18.01 22.38
N ALA A 54 8.44 -18.13 21.37
CA ALA A 54 8.81 -19.42 20.78
C ALA A 54 9.50 -20.33 21.81
N ALA A 55 10.43 -19.79 22.61
CA ALA A 55 11.12 -20.55 23.65
C ALA A 55 10.14 -21.10 24.69
N ALA A 56 9.22 -20.29 25.19
CA ALA A 56 8.19 -20.73 26.13
C ALA A 56 7.30 -21.83 25.55
N LEU A 57 6.87 -21.70 24.29
CA LEU A 57 6.04 -22.70 23.62
C LEU A 57 6.79 -24.01 23.38
N LEU A 58 8.08 -23.98 23.04
CA LEU A 58 8.90 -25.16 22.86
C LEU A 58 9.08 -25.93 24.17
N VAL A 59 9.30 -25.25 25.30
CA VAL A 59 9.36 -25.87 26.65
C VAL A 59 8.03 -26.55 26.97
N LEU A 60 6.88 -25.95 26.63
CA LEU A 60 5.58 -26.59 26.86
C LEU A 60 5.36 -27.85 26.00
N ILE A 61 6.00 -27.95 24.81
CA ILE A 61 6.02 -29.23 24.05
C ILE A 61 6.85 -30.28 24.78
N GLU A 62 8.05 -29.92 25.26
CA GLU A 62 8.95 -30.82 25.96
C GLU A 62 8.31 -31.38 27.24
N LEU A 63 7.51 -30.55 27.92
CA LEU A 63 6.73 -30.94 29.09
C LEU A 63 5.46 -31.76 28.74
N ASN A 64 5.20 -32.04 27.45
CA ASN A 64 3.97 -32.70 26.97
C ASN A 64 2.66 -31.96 27.31
N GLU A 65 2.73 -30.66 27.60
CA GLU A 65 1.56 -29.86 27.94
C GLU A 65 0.84 -29.30 26.72
N LEU A 66 1.57 -29.10 25.60
CA LEU A 66 1.06 -28.57 24.35
C LEU A 66 1.43 -29.46 23.15
N PRO A 67 0.48 -29.82 22.28
CA PRO A 67 0.77 -30.51 21.03
C PRO A 67 1.62 -29.65 20.10
N ALA A 68 2.61 -30.23 19.44
CA ALA A 68 3.53 -29.53 18.54
C ALA A 68 2.83 -28.78 17.41
N TRP A 69 1.69 -29.29 16.90
CA TRP A 69 0.94 -28.59 15.83
C TRP A 69 0.38 -27.24 16.28
N VAL A 70 -0.03 -27.07 17.55
CA VAL A 70 -0.47 -25.78 18.10
C VAL A 70 0.65 -24.77 18.03
N VAL A 71 1.82 -25.17 18.49
CA VAL A 71 3.03 -24.34 18.50
C VAL A 71 3.47 -23.99 17.08
N LEU A 72 3.41 -24.97 16.15
CA LEU A 72 3.72 -24.75 14.75
C LEU A 72 2.82 -23.67 14.13
N VAL A 73 1.51 -23.73 14.37
CA VAL A 73 0.55 -22.71 13.85
C VAL A 73 0.90 -21.32 14.38
N ILE A 74 1.17 -21.20 15.67
CA ILE A 74 1.50 -19.91 16.29
C ILE A 74 2.81 -19.35 15.73
N ILE A 75 3.89 -20.13 15.71
CA ILE A 75 5.21 -19.70 15.24
C ILE A 75 5.16 -19.34 13.75
N THR A 76 4.57 -20.20 12.93
CA THR A 76 4.42 -19.95 11.48
C THR A 76 3.73 -18.61 11.21
N ARG A 77 2.64 -18.34 11.94
CA ARG A 77 1.95 -17.05 11.79
C ARG A 77 2.82 -15.86 12.19
N GLU A 78 3.58 -15.97 13.27
CA GLU A 78 4.47 -14.88 13.72
C GLU A 78 5.49 -14.52 12.64
N PHE A 79 6.10 -15.53 12.01
CA PHE A 79 7.08 -15.31 10.95
C PHE A 79 6.43 -14.84 9.64
N LEU A 80 5.32 -15.44 9.21
CA LEU A 80 4.63 -15.06 7.98
C LEU A 80 4.16 -13.61 8.01
N VAL A 81 3.49 -13.19 9.09
CA VAL A 81 2.99 -11.81 9.21
C VAL A 81 4.16 -10.82 9.28
N SER A 82 5.28 -11.19 9.91
CA SER A 82 6.45 -10.31 9.98
C SER A 82 7.17 -10.20 8.65
N GLY A 83 7.34 -11.31 7.94
CA GLY A 83 7.88 -11.32 6.58
C GLY A 83 7.02 -10.49 5.63
N LEU A 84 5.70 -10.68 5.68
CA LEU A 84 4.76 -9.93 4.87
C LEU A 84 4.82 -8.41 5.16
N ARG A 85 4.95 -8.05 6.45
CA ARG A 85 5.12 -6.64 6.84
C ARG A 85 6.42 -6.05 6.31
N MET A 86 7.52 -6.83 6.30
CA MET A 86 8.81 -6.38 5.72
C MET A 86 8.70 -6.17 4.21
N VAL A 87 8.07 -7.09 3.48
CA VAL A 87 7.84 -6.96 2.02
C VAL A 87 7.03 -5.71 1.71
N VAL A 88 5.90 -5.51 2.40
CA VAL A 88 5.04 -4.33 2.20
C VAL A 88 5.77 -3.02 2.55
N SER A 89 6.64 -3.04 3.58
CA SER A 89 7.44 -1.86 3.95
C SER A 89 8.53 -1.55 2.91
N ALA A 90 9.08 -2.56 2.26
CA ALA A 90 10.04 -2.39 1.16
C ALA A 90 9.39 -1.70 -0.05
N GLU A 91 8.09 -1.95 -0.28
CA GLU A 91 7.28 -1.27 -1.30
C GLU A 91 6.81 0.15 -0.87
N GLY A 92 7.36 0.70 0.21
CA GLY A 92 7.03 2.04 0.70
C GLY A 92 5.68 2.16 1.40
N HIS A 93 4.99 1.05 1.67
CA HIS A 93 3.69 1.05 2.34
C HIS A 93 3.82 0.57 3.78
N VAL A 94 3.03 1.15 4.69
CA VAL A 94 3.01 0.76 6.11
C VAL A 94 1.64 0.20 6.46
N ILE A 95 1.55 -1.10 6.75
CA ILE A 95 0.33 -1.69 7.31
C ILE A 95 0.33 -1.44 8.81
N ALA A 96 -0.62 -0.65 9.30
CA ALA A 96 -0.80 -0.40 10.72
C ALA A 96 -1.17 -1.70 11.47
N ALA A 97 -0.69 -1.83 12.72
CA ALA A 97 -1.06 -2.97 13.55
C ALA A 97 -2.57 -2.96 13.83
N SER A 98 -3.26 -4.03 13.43
CA SER A 98 -4.69 -4.19 13.68
C SER A 98 -4.98 -4.36 15.18
N ILE A 99 -6.15 -3.93 15.64
CA ILE A 99 -6.61 -4.12 17.02
C ILE A 99 -6.65 -5.62 17.36
N LEU A 100 -7.08 -6.46 16.41
CA LEU A 100 -7.08 -7.92 16.54
C LEU A 100 -5.66 -8.47 16.80
N GLY A 101 -4.64 -7.91 16.15
CA GLY A 101 -3.25 -8.29 16.38
C GLY A 101 -2.75 -7.99 17.79
N LYS A 102 -3.19 -6.86 18.39
CA LYS A 102 -2.85 -6.51 19.77
C LYS A 102 -3.55 -7.41 20.79
N ILE A 103 -4.86 -7.62 20.62
CA ILE A 103 -5.66 -8.50 21.50
C ILE A 103 -5.08 -9.93 21.45
N LYS A 104 -4.77 -10.45 20.27
CA LYS A 104 -4.16 -11.77 20.08
C LYS A 104 -2.90 -11.95 20.92
N THR A 105 -1.98 -10.97 20.93
CA THR A 105 -0.72 -11.07 21.69
C THR A 105 -0.99 -11.16 23.19
N VAL A 106 -1.91 -10.36 23.72
CA VAL A 106 -2.28 -10.40 25.14
C VAL A 106 -2.90 -11.75 25.50
N VAL A 107 -3.87 -12.24 24.71
CA VAL A 107 -4.52 -13.53 24.97
C VAL A 107 -3.53 -14.69 24.87
N GLN A 108 -2.60 -14.64 23.95
CA GLN A 108 -1.55 -15.65 23.79
C GLN A 108 -0.60 -15.70 24.99
N VAL A 109 -0.16 -14.53 25.50
CA VAL A 109 0.67 -14.47 26.73
C VAL A 109 -0.08 -15.05 27.91
N ILE A 110 -1.36 -14.73 28.09
CA ILE A 110 -2.20 -15.28 29.15
C ILE A 110 -2.32 -16.81 28.99
N ALA A 111 -2.54 -17.31 27.77
CA ALA A 111 -2.62 -18.74 27.50
C ALA A 111 -1.33 -19.48 27.91
N ILE A 112 -0.16 -18.94 27.54
CA ILE A 112 1.14 -19.51 27.90
C ILE A 112 1.32 -19.54 29.40
N ILE A 113 1.01 -18.45 30.12
CA ILE A 113 1.09 -18.38 31.59
C ILE A 113 0.21 -19.47 32.25
N LEU A 114 -1.03 -19.64 31.78
CA LEU A 114 -1.94 -20.65 32.28
C LEU A 114 -1.41 -22.07 32.06
N PHE A 115 -0.79 -22.34 30.90
CA PHE A 115 -0.17 -23.64 30.63
C PHE A 115 1.08 -23.89 31.48
N ILE A 116 1.90 -22.86 31.76
CA ILE A 116 3.04 -22.96 32.67
C ILE A 116 2.56 -23.28 34.11
N ILE A 117 1.50 -22.64 34.59
CA ILE A 117 0.94 -22.90 35.93
C ILE A 117 0.31 -24.30 36.00
N LYS A 118 -0.41 -24.68 34.93
CA LYS A 118 -1.05 -26.02 34.85
C LYS A 118 -0.04 -27.15 34.83
N SER A 119 1.18 -26.94 34.31
CA SER A 119 2.26 -27.96 34.22
C SER A 119 2.88 -28.31 35.58
N ASN A 120 2.33 -27.84 36.68
CA ASN A 120 2.82 -28.17 38.02
C ASN A 120 2.57 -29.65 38.37
N PRO A 121 3.62 -30.50 38.50
CA PRO A 121 3.47 -31.92 38.78
C PRO A 121 2.93 -32.20 40.18
N GLU A 122 3.00 -31.24 41.10
CA GLU A 122 2.51 -31.37 42.47
C GLU A 122 1.06 -30.83 42.66
N LEU A 123 0.41 -30.36 41.58
CA LEU A 123 -1.02 -30.20 41.64
C LEU A 123 -1.65 -31.61 41.70
N PRO A 124 -2.26 -32.03 42.82
CA PRO A 124 -2.68 -33.41 43.00
C PRO A 124 -3.64 -33.86 41.90
N VAL A 125 -3.23 -34.85 41.13
CA VAL A 125 -4.09 -35.48 40.09
C VAL A 125 -5.32 -36.10 40.73
N ASP A 126 -5.24 -36.47 42.01
CA ASP A 126 -6.31 -37.07 42.81
C ASP A 126 -7.32 -36.08 43.38
N MET A 127 -7.08 -34.78 43.30
CA MET A 127 -8.12 -33.80 43.63
C MET A 127 -9.06 -33.60 42.44
N GLY A 128 -9.71 -34.66 41.99
CA GLY A 128 -10.74 -34.65 40.93
C GLY A 128 -11.94 -33.70 41.16
N SER A 129 -11.82 -32.75 42.08
CA SER A 129 -12.85 -31.78 42.43
C SER A 129 -12.44 -30.33 42.34
N TYR A 130 -11.14 -29.97 42.37
CA TYR A 130 -10.76 -28.55 42.46
C TYR A 130 -10.05 -27.96 41.24
N TYR A 131 -9.45 -28.76 40.32
CA TYR A 131 -8.68 -28.21 39.19
C TYR A 131 -9.10 -28.62 37.77
N PRO A 132 -10.19 -29.34 37.48
CA PRO A 132 -10.62 -29.60 36.11
C PRO A 132 -10.99 -28.31 35.39
N TRP A 133 -11.43 -27.28 36.11
CA TRP A 133 -11.73 -25.99 35.58
C TRP A 133 -10.46 -25.26 35.06
N LEU A 134 -9.32 -25.36 35.73
CA LEU A 134 -8.05 -24.77 35.28
C LEU A 134 -7.59 -25.38 33.95
N TYR A 135 -7.69 -26.70 33.84
CA TYR A 135 -7.38 -27.46 32.62
C TYR A 135 -8.29 -26.99 31.46
N ILE A 136 -9.60 -27.01 31.68
CA ILE A 136 -10.58 -26.61 30.67
C ILE A 136 -10.42 -25.12 30.31
N PHE A 137 -10.19 -24.30 31.31
CA PHE A 137 -10.00 -22.86 31.11
C PHE A 137 -8.71 -22.54 30.30
N SER A 138 -7.60 -23.20 30.63
CA SER A 138 -6.35 -23.04 29.89
C SER A 138 -6.51 -23.39 28.40
N TRP A 139 -7.17 -24.52 28.12
CA TRP A 139 -7.47 -24.92 26.75
C TRP A 139 -8.46 -23.97 26.07
N ALA A 140 -9.48 -23.49 26.76
CA ALA A 140 -10.41 -22.53 26.20
C ALA A 140 -9.69 -21.24 25.78
N VAL A 141 -8.82 -20.70 26.64
CA VAL A 141 -8.01 -19.52 26.33
C VAL A 141 -7.04 -19.79 25.18
N MET A 142 -6.43 -20.98 25.12
CA MET A 142 -5.53 -21.36 24.02
C MET A 142 -6.29 -21.46 22.69
N VAL A 143 -7.46 -22.04 22.67
CA VAL A 143 -8.32 -22.10 21.46
C VAL A 143 -8.70 -20.69 21.00
N VAL A 144 -9.06 -19.80 21.92
CA VAL A 144 -9.32 -18.40 21.59
C VAL A 144 -8.07 -17.72 21.01
N ALA A 145 -6.88 -17.96 21.59
CA ALA A 145 -5.62 -17.45 21.07
C ALA A 145 -5.33 -17.96 19.65
N LEU A 146 -5.59 -19.25 19.37
CA LEU A 146 -5.45 -19.84 18.04
C LEU A 146 -6.42 -19.22 17.03
N LEU A 147 -7.68 -19.09 17.39
CA LEU A 147 -8.68 -18.46 16.52
C LEU A 147 -8.29 -17.00 16.18
N LEU A 148 -7.93 -16.21 17.19
CA LEU A 148 -7.44 -14.85 16.99
C LEU A 148 -6.17 -14.82 16.14
N THR A 149 -5.29 -15.81 16.29
CA THR A 149 -4.08 -15.95 15.48
C THR A 149 -4.42 -16.16 14.01
N LEU A 150 -5.36 -17.05 13.69
CA LEU A 150 -5.80 -17.34 12.32
C LEU A 150 -6.56 -16.15 11.71
N PHE A 151 -7.50 -15.55 12.45
CA PHE A 151 -8.24 -14.38 11.97
C PHE A 151 -7.32 -13.18 11.71
N SER A 152 -6.40 -12.91 12.65
CA SER A 152 -5.41 -11.86 12.48
C SER A 152 -4.47 -12.11 11.29
N MET A 153 -4.09 -13.36 11.04
CA MET A 153 -3.30 -13.75 9.86
C MET A 153 -4.09 -13.46 8.57
N ALA A 154 -5.34 -13.90 8.50
CA ALA A 154 -6.21 -13.67 7.34
C ALA A 154 -6.41 -12.17 7.06
N ASP A 155 -6.61 -11.36 8.10
CA ASP A 155 -6.73 -9.90 8.00
C ASP A 155 -5.45 -9.27 7.44
N TYR A 156 -4.27 -9.66 7.92
CA TYR A 156 -2.99 -9.18 7.39
C TYR A 156 -2.77 -9.59 5.94
N PHE A 157 -3.07 -10.84 5.57
CA PHE A 157 -2.99 -11.29 4.18
C PHE A 157 -3.94 -10.53 3.27
N TYR A 158 -5.17 -10.25 3.74
CA TYR A 158 -6.13 -9.46 3.00
C TYR A 158 -5.66 -8.01 2.79
N GLN A 159 -5.11 -7.37 3.82
CA GLN A 159 -4.55 -6.02 3.71
C GLN A 159 -3.32 -5.98 2.80
N ALA A 160 -2.41 -6.96 2.94
CA ALA A 160 -1.23 -7.06 2.10
C ALA A 160 -1.58 -7.37 0.64
N SER A 161 -2.58 -8.22 0.38
CA SER A 161 -3.02 -8.52 -0.99
C SER A 161 -3.58 -7.29 -1.70
N LYS A 162 -4.21 -6.38 -0.96
CA LYS A 162 -4.64 -5.07 -1.50
C LYS A 162 -3.47 -4.17 -1.88
N VAL A 163 -2.40 -4.19 -1.09
CA VAL A 163 -1.21 -3.36 -1.30
C VAL A 163 -0.32 -3.93 -2.40
N LEU A 164 -0.12 -5.26 -2.39
CA LEU A 164 0.77 -5.97 -3.31
C LEU A 164 0.10 -6.41 -4.62
N GLY A 165 -1.19 -6.10 -4.83
CA GLY A 165 -1.92 -6.49 -6.04
C GLY A 165 -2.03 -8.00 -6.27
N LEU A 166 -1.92 -8.83 -5.21
CA LEU A 166 -1.93 -10.28 -5.34
C LEU A 166 -3.34 -10.81 -5.72
N PRO A 167 -3.46 -11.82 -6.61
CA PRO A 167 -4.72 -12.25 -7.21
C PRO A 167 -5.60 -13.12 -6.29
N PHE A 168 -5.59 -12.91 -4.99
CA PHE A 168 -6.41 -13.69 -4.04
C PHE A 168 -7.92 -13.35 -4.08
N ASN A 169 -8.34 -12.39 -4.91
CA ASN A 169 -9.74 -11.97 -5.00
C ASN A 169 -10.37 -12.35 -6.36
N ARG A 170 -10.39 -13.64 -6.70
CA ARG A 170 -11.08 -14.15 -7.90
C ARG A 170 -12.61 -14.12 -7.83
N GLY A 171 -13.22 -13.46 -6.86
CA GLY A 171 -14.68 -13.46 -6.63
C GLY A 171 -15.39 -12.12 -6.78
N SER A 172 -14.72 -10.99 -6.97
CA SER A 172 -15.42 -9.74 -7.29
C SER A 172 -15.39 -9.51 -8.79
N LYS A 173 -16.56 -9.44 -9.40
CA LYS A 173 -16.74 -8.90 -10.75
C LYS A 173 -15.97 -7.59 -10.81
N ILE A 174 -14.86 -7.58 -11.57
CA ILE A 174 -14.08 -6.38 -11.83
C ILE A 174 -15.02 -5.46 -12.61
N THR A 175 -15.65 -4.53 -11.89
CA THR A 175 -16.16 -3.32 -12.55
C THR A 175 -14.92 -2.63 -13.17
N PRO A 176 -15.02 -2.11 -14.41
CA PRO A 176 -13.88 -1.53 -15.14
C PRO A 176 -13.17 -0.37 -14.44
N ALA A 177 -13.62 0.06 -13.27
CA ALA A 177 -13.21 1.26 -12.55
C ALA A 177 -12.01 1.09 -11.58
N LYS A 178 -11.30 -0.04 -11.58
CA LYS A 178 -10.09 -0.24 -10.74
C LYS A 178 -8.96 -0.91 -11.49
N ARG A 179 -8.57 -0.36 -12.63
CA ARG A 179 -7.17 -0.48 -13.03
C ARG A 179 -6.38 0.41 -12.07
N ASP A 180 -5.56 -0.22 -11.24
CA ASP A 180 -4.70 0.48 -10.29
C ASP A 180 -3.76 1.40 -11.10
N SER A 181 -3.53 2.63 -10.65
CA SER A 181 -2.66 3.59 -11.35
C SER A 181 -1.24 3.05 -11.59
N VAL A 182 -0.80 2.10 -10.78
CA VAL A 182 0.50 1.43 -10.94
C VAL A 182 0.47 0.50 -12.15
N SER A 183 -0.51 -0.39 -12.27
CA SER A 183 -0.63 -1.31 -13.41
C SER A 183 -0.83 -0.58 -14.74
N LEU A 184 -1.48 0.59 -14.71
CA LEU A 184 -1.68 1.41 -15.89
C LEU A 184 -0.41 2.16 -16.30
N ALA A 185 0.37 2.66 -15.34
CA ALA A 185 1.67 3.27 -15.62
C ALA A 185 2.67 2.24 -16.18
N GLU A 186 2.66 1.01 -15.67
CA GLU A 186 3.47 -0.10 -16.22
C GLU A 186 3.07 -0.42 -17.66
N ALA A 187 1.78 -0.47 -17.97
CA ALA A 187 1.29 -0.68 -19.33
C ALA A 187 1.74 0.45 -20.27
N VAL A 188 1.59 1.71 -19.84
CA VAL A 188 2.02 2.90 -20.59
C VAL A 188 3.53 2.85 -20.91
N VAL A 189 4.36 2.62 -19.89
CA VAL A 189 5.83 2.55 -20.07
C VAL A 189 6.20 1.40 -21.00
N SER A 190 5.64 0.21 -20.80
CA SER A 190 5.92 -0.97 -21.64
C SER A 190 5.50 -0.75 -23.08
N LYS A 191 4.33 -0.19 -23.36
CA LYS A 191 3.87 0.13 -24.71
C LYS A 191 4.71 1.21 -25.37
N ALA A 192 5.10 2.24 -24.64
CA ALA A 192 5.95 3.33 -25.14
C ALA A 192 7.34 2.80 -25.51
N LEU A 193 7.94 1.91 -24.69
CA LEU A 193 9.20 1.21 -24.98
C LEU A 193 9.11 0.40 -26.27
N LEU A 194 8.08 -0.45 -26.39
CA LEU A 194 7.88 -1.30 -27.57
C LEU A 194 7.72 -0.51 -28.87
N GLN A 195 7.16 0.69 -28.79
CA GLN A 195 6.89 1.54 -29.94
C GLN A 195 7.93 2.65 -30.14
N ASN A 196 8.95 2.70 -29.28
CA ASN A 196 9.98 3.74 -29.28
C ASN A 196 9.36 5.16 -29.26
N LYS A 197 8.34 5.37 -28.40
CA LYS A 197 7.64 6.65 -28.26
C LYS A 197 8.07 7.40 -27.01
N ARG A 198 8.42 8.66 -27.16
CA ARG A 198 8.82 9.56 -26.08
C ARG A 198 7.62 10.24 -25.47
N LEU A 199 7.54 10.23 -24.14
CA LEU A 199 6.43 10.76 -23.35
C LEU A 199 6.82 12.04 -22.59
N GLY A 200 5.92 13.00 -22.55
CA GLY A 200 6.03 14.21 -21.75
C GLY A 200 4.71 14.56 -21.04
N LEU A 201 4.77 15.44 -20.06
CA LEU A 201 3.60 15.84 -19.27
C LEU A 201 3.56 17.35 -19.03
N ALA A 202 2.33 17.90 -18.91
CA ALA A 202 2.05 19.22 -18.38
C ALA A 202 1.04 19.14 -17.23
N GLU A 203 1.49 19.29 -16.00
CA GLU A 203 0.65 19.08 -14.83
C GLU A 203 0.31 20.39 -14.13
N SER A 204 -0.97 20.65 -13.88
CA SER A 204 -1.41 21.74 -13.01
C SER A 204 -2.06 21.15 -11.73
N CYS A 205 -3.32 20.75 -11.74
CA CYS A 205 -4.02 20.29 -10.54
C CYS A 205 -3.47 18.96 -9.96
N THR A 206 -2.85 18.11 -10.77
CA THR A 206 -2.21 16.86 -10.33
C THR A 206 -0.85 17.09 -9.66
N GLY A 207 -0.14 18.17 -9.99
CA GLY A 207 1.04 18.66 -9.28
C GLY A 207 2.19 17.64 -9.20
N GLY A 208 2.51 16.96 -10.30
CA GLY A 208 3.59 15.98 -10.39
C GLY A 208 3.16 14.53 -10.07
N LEU A 209 1.87 14.28 -9.82
CA LEU A 209 1.39 12.94 -9.45
C LEU A 209 1.44 11.95 -10.62
N ILE A 210 1.21 12.41 -11.87
CA ILE A 210 1.31 11.58 -13.07
C ILE A 210 2.78 11.22 -13.31
N ALA A 211 3.67 12.21 -13.27
CA ALA A 211 5.11 12.01 -13.38
C ALA A 211 5.63 11.01 -12.34
N LYS A 212 5.20 11.17 -11.09
CA LYS A 212 5.52 10.21 -10.02
C LYS A 212 5.10 8.78 -10.38
N ARG A 213 3.91 8.57 -10.92
CA ARG A 213 3.43 7.23 -11.29
C ARG A 213 4.23 6.61 -12.42
N ILE A 214 4.61 7.41 -13.42
CA ILE A 214 5.46 6.93 -14.52
C ILE A 214 6.88 6.61 -14.01
N THR A 215 7.46 7.48 -13.18
CA THR A 215 8.81 7.29 -12.66
C THR A 215 8.93 6.20 -11.59
N ASP A 216 7.82 5.76 -10.98
CA ASP A 216 7.78 4.57 -10.10
C ASP A 216 8.03 3.26 -10.91
N VAL A 217 7.91 3.29 -12.25
CA VAL A 217 8.10 2.11 -13.11
C VAL A 217 9.56 1.99 -13.53
N PRO A 218 10.25 0.86 -13.24
CA PRO A 218 11.61 0.63 -13.71
C PRO A 218 11.70 0.68 -15.26
N GLY A 219 12.74 1.34 -15.79
CA GLY A 219 12.92 1.52 -17.22
C GLY A 219 12.17 2.72 -17.82
N SER A 220 11.39 3.46 -17.04
CA SER A 220 10.70 4.67 -17.51
C SER A 220 11.63 5.74 -18.07
N SER A 221 12.88 5.81 -17.64
CA SER A 221 13.89 6.77 -18.11
C SER A 221 14.18 6.69 -19.62
N GLU A 222 13.88 5.57 -20.25
CA GLU A 222 14.08 5.41 -21.71
C GLU A 222 12.98 6.07 -22.54
N VAL A 223 11.80 6.28 -21.96
CA VAL A 223 10.63 6.81 -22.67
C VAL A 223 10.08 8.10 -22.07
N PHE A 224 10.28 8.36 -20.79
CA PHE A 224 9.76 9.53 -20.10
C PHE A 224 10.80 10.65 -20.04
N TYR A 225 10.56 11.74 -20.77
CA TYR A 225 11.49 12.86 -20.91
C TYR A 225 11.32 13.93 -19.84
N GLY A 226 10.11 14.07 -19.31
CA GLY A 226 9.87 15.01 -18.21
C GLY A 226 8.42 15.45 -18.05
N SER A 227 8.20 16.26 -17.01
CA SER A 227 6.93 16.90 -16.69
C SER A 227 7.13 18.37 -16.36
N LEU A 228 6.35 19.25 -16.99
CA LEU A 228 6.29 20.65 -16.67
C LEU A 228 5.12 20.89 -15.70
N ILE A 229 5.43 21.23 -14.43
CA ILE A 229 4.41 21.53 -13.43
C ILE A 229 4.06 23.01 -13.54
N ALA A 230 3.04 23.33 -14.35
CA ALA A 230 2.56 24.67 -14.62
C ALA A 230 1.38 25.03 -13.69
N TYR A 231 1.68 25.35 -12.43
CA TYR A 231 0.65 25.56 -11.41
C TYR A 231 0.01 26.94 -11.47
N SER A 232 0.78 27.98 -11.76
CA SER A 232 0.27 29.35 -11.97
C SER A 232 0.04 29.66 -13.46
N ASP A 233 -0.72 30.70 -13.76
CA ASP A 233 -0.99 31.13 -15.14
C ASP A 233 0.25 31.70 -15.81
N GLU A 234 1.15 32.36 -15.04
CA GLU A 234 2.44 32.84 -15.52
C GLU A 234 3.32 31.68 -16.02
N VAL A 235 3.34 30.54 -15.29
CA VAL A 235 4.12 29.36 -15.70
C VAL A 235 3.49 28.67 -16.91
N LYS A 236 2.14 28.65 -17.02
CA LYS A 236 1.46 28.16 -18.23
C LYS A 236 1.86 28.98 -19.46
N THR A 237 1.92 30.28 -19.31
CA THR A 237 2.31 31.16 -20.40
C THR A 237 3.80 31.07 -20.74
N SER A 238 4.68 31.13 -19.72
CA SER A 238 6.12 31.19 -19.95
C SER A 238 6.75 29.87 -20.37
N CYS A 239 6.30 28.74 -19.80
CA CYS A 239 6.90 27.43 -20.03
C CYS A 239 6.14 26.61 -21.10
N LEU A 240 4.84 26.76 -21.18
CA LEU A 240 3.98 25.97 -22.07
C LEU A 240 3.39 26.82 -23.23
N GLN A 241 3.72 28.13 -23.30
CA GLN A 241 3.25 29.05 -24.33
C GLN A 241 1.72 29.15 -24.46
N VAL A 242 1.00 28.85 -23.34
CA VAL A 242 -0.45 29.04 -23.29
C VAL A 242 -0.76 30.53 -23.57
N GLY A 243 -1.67 30.80 -24.50
CA GLY A 243 -2.04 32.15 -24.89
C GLY A 243 -2.62 32.97 -23.74
N ALA A 244 -2.09 34.18 -23.49
CA ALA A 244 -2.66 35.06 -22.47
C ALA A 244 -4.14 35.39 -22.76
N ALA A 245 -4.52 35.48 -24.04
CA ALA A 245 -5.91 35.67 -24.47
C ALA A 245 -6.78 34.46 -24.09
N THR A 246 -6.27 33.25 -24.24
CA THR A 246 -6.98 32.02 -23.85
C THR A 246 -7.24 31.98 -22.32
N LEU A 247 -6.23 32.33 -21.52
CA LEU A 247 -6.38 32.39 -20.06
C LEU A 247 -7.41 33.45 -19.63
N VAL A 248 -7.40 34.62 -20.25
CA VAL A 248 -8.35 35.72 -19.93
C VAL A 248 -9.78 35.35 -20.35
N GLN A 249 -9.97 34.79 -21.56
CA GLN A 249 -11.30 34.56 -22.14
C GLN A 249 -11.93 33.25 -21.67
N ARG A 250 -11.15 32.16 -21.49
CA ARG A 250 -11.62 30.83 -21.19
C ARG A 250 -11.29 30.41 -19.76
N GLY A 251 -10.27 31.02 -19.14
CA GLY A 251 -9.76 30.73 -17.84
C GLY A 251 -8.81 29.54 -17.82
N ALA A 252 -8.08 29.38 -16.73
CA ALA A 252 -7.10 28.31 -16.57
C ALA A 252 -7.71 26.89 -16.63
N VAL A 253 -8.97 26.73 -16.24
CA VAL A 253 -9.70 25.45 -16.28
C VAL A 253 -10.65 25.45 -17.46
N SER A 254 -10.13 25.15 -18.65
CA SER A 254 -10.89 25.09 -19.91
C SER A 254 -10.28 24.06 -20.86
N LYS A 255 -11.05 23.71 -21.88
CA LYS A 255 -10.62 22.83 -22.96
C LYS A 255 -9.37 23.39 -23.65
N GLU A 256 -9.49 24.66 -24.08
CA GLU A 256 -8.48 25.36 -24.85
C GLU A 256 -7.15 25.44 -24.05
N THR A 257 -7.23 25.80 -22.77
CA THR A 257 -6.04 25.85 -21.91
C THR A 257 -5.39 24.46 -21.75
N ALA A 258 -6.17 23.42 -21.63
CA ALA A 258 -5.63 22.05 -21.51
C ALA A 258 -4.93 21.64 -22.82
N GLU A 259 -5.54 21.89 -23.99
CA GLU A 259 -4.97 21.55 -25.28
C GLU A 259 -3.66 22.34 -25.52
N GLU A 260 -3.66 23.64 -25.30
CA GLU A 260 -2.45 24.50 -25.42
C GLU A 260 -1.35 24.06 -24.44
N MET A 261 -1.69 23.63 -23.21
CA MET A 261 -0.72 23.08 -22.28
C MET A 261 -0.08 21.79 -22.82
N ALA A 262 -0.87 20.88 -23.41
CA ALA A 262 -0.37 19.63 -23.96
C ALA A 262 0.54 19.88 -25.16
N GLU A 263 0.13 20.72 -26.11
CA GLU A 263 0.89 21.11 -27.30
C GLU A 263 2.20 21.84 -26.94
N GLY A 264 2.13 22.76 -25.97
CA GLY A 264 3.29 23.46 -25.45
C GLY A 264 4.33 22.51 -24.81
N ALA A 265 3.87 21.53 -24.03
CA ALA A 265 4.75 20.53 -23.46
C ALA A 265 5.34 19.61 -24.52
N LEU A 266 4.57 19.23 -25.54
CA LEU A 266 5.06 18.41 -26.67
C LEU A 266 6.22 19.11 -27.39
N SER A 267 6.08 20.41 -27.61
CA SER A 267 7.12 21.22 -28.25
C SER A 267 8.32 21.44 -27.33
N ALA A 268 8.08 21.81 -26.05
CA ALA A 268 9.13 22.16 -25.11
C ALA A 268 10.03 20.94 -24.73
N LEU A 269 9.47 19.75 -24.69
CA LEU A 269 10.17 18.52 -24.36
C LEU A 269 10.65 17.74 -25.59
N ASP A 270 10.28 18.16 -26.79
CA ASP A 270 10.52 17.45 -28.07
C ASP A 270 10.20 15.96 -27.99
N VAL A 271 8.97 15.65 -27.62
CA VAL A 271 8.48 14.27 -27.46
C VAL A 271 7.41 13.93 -28.50
N ASP A 272 6.97 12.67 -28.50
CA ASP A 272 5.99 12.19 -29.49
C ASP A 272 4.55 12.28 -28.98
N LEU A 273 4.38 12.27 -27.66
CA LEU A 273 3.09 12.24 -26.98
C LEU A 273 3.17 12.96 -25.64
N THR A 274 2.19 13.80 -25.36
CA THR A 274 2.04 14.50 -24.07
C THR A 274 0.62 14.41 -23.56
N VAL A 275 0.47 14.41 -22.24
CA VAL A 275 -0.83 14.67 -21.60
C VAL A 275 -0.73 15.85 -20.66
N SER A 276 -1.77 16.68 -20.67
CA SER A 276 -1.91 17.81 -19.75
C SER A 276 -3.09 17.63 -18.81
N THR A 277 -3.02 18.26 -17.63
CA THR A 277 -4.12 18.33 -16.67
C THR A 277 -4.29 19.72 -16.11
N THR A 278 -5.51 20.26 -16.18
CA THR A 278 -5.89 21.50 -15.49
C THR A 278 -7.28 21.35 -14.87
N GLY A 279 -7.47 21.81 -13.61
CA GLY A 279 -8.74 21.57 -12.94
C GLY A 279 -8.82 22.10 -11.51
N ILE A 280 -9.99 21.92 -10.91
CA ILE A 280 -10.34 22.39 -9.57
C ILE A 280 -10.40 21.18 -8.62
N ALA A 281 -9.30 20.92 -7.91
CA ALA A 281 -9.20 19.80 -7.00
C ALA A 281 -9.82 20.05 -5.61
N GLY A 282 -10.26 21.29 -5.32
CA GLY A 282 -10.90 21.65 -4.05
C GLY A 282 -9.93 21.82 -2.87
N PRO A 283 -10.45 22.07 -1.65
CA PRO A 283 -11.88 22.18 -1.32
C PRO A 283 -12.55 23.47 -1.82
N GLY A 284 -11.79 24.52 -2.14
CA GLY A 284 -12.26 25.80 -2.68
C GLY A 284 -12.02 25.93 -4.19
N GLY A 285 -12.37 27.11 -4.77
CA GLY A 285 -12.09 27.47 -6.16
C GLY A 285 -13.14 27.02 -7.18
N GLY A 286 -14.20 26.33 -6.75
CA GLY A 286 -15.32 25.97 -7.62
C GLY A 286 -16.33 27.12 -7.83
N SER A 287 -16.98 27.12 -9.00
CA SER A 287 -18.16 27.94 -9.31
C SER A 287 -19.37 27.06 -9.66
N LYS A 288 -20.50 27.67 -9.97
CA LYS A 288 -21.68 26.93 -10.45
C LYS A 288 -21.41 26.28 -11.83
N GLU A 289 -20.66 26.97 -12.68
CA GLU A 289 -20.32 26.52 -14.03
C GLU A 289 -19.16 25.50 -14.02
N LYS A 290 -18.23 25.65 -13.07
CA LYS A 290 -17.05 24.80 -12.91
C LYS A 290 -16.93 24.36 -11.43
N PRO A 291 -17.74 23.39 -10.99
CA PRO A 291 -17.70 22.93 -9.60
C PRO A 291 -16.36 22.26 -9.26
N VAL A 292 -16.09 22.11 -7.96
CA VAL A 292 -14.96 21.27 -7.48
C VAL A 292 -15.07 19.89 -8.09
N GLY A 293 -13.96 19.36 -8.57
CA GLY A 293 -13.89 18.10 -9.32
C GLY A 293 -13.88 18.27 -10.83
N THR A 294 -14.15 19.48 -11.35
CA THR A 294 -14.00 19.75 -12.79
C THR A 294 -12.53 19.73 -13.19
N VAL A 295 -12.15 18.76 -14.03
CA VAL A 295 -10.79 18.60 -14.55
C VAL A 295 -10.84 18.41 -16.06
N TRP A 296 -10.08 19.20 -16.80
CA TRP A 296 -9.77 19.00 -18.19
C TRP A 296 -8.45 18.24 -18.32
N ILE A 297 -8.47 17.19 -19.13
CA ILE A 297 -7.31 16.39 -19.48
C ILE A 297 -7.19 16.42 -20.99
N ALA A 298 -6.05 16.89 -21.50
CA ALA A 298 -5.81 16.93 -22.94
C ALA A 298 -4.59 16.07 -23.30
N LEU A 299 -4.67 15.50 -24.49
CA LEU A 299 -3.60 14.76 -25.13
C LEU A 299 -3.14 15.52 -26.37
N ALA A 300 -1.83 15.66 -26.57
CA ALA A 300 -1.25 16.13 -27.82
C ALA A 300 -0.21 15.11 -28.31
N PHE A 301 -0.19 14.86 -29.62
CA PHE A 301 0.66 13.81 -30.20
C PHE A 301 1.03 14.13 -31.65
N LYS A 302 2.21 13.66 -32.06
CA LYS A 302 2.64 13.67 -33.45
C LYS A 302 1.85 12.61 -34.24
N ASN A 303 1.33 12.96 -35.41
CA ASN A 303 0.58 12.04 -36.24
C ASN A 303 1.45 10.89 -36.69
N ALA A 304 0.91 9.66 -36.68
CA ALA A 304 1.66 8.44 -37.02
C ALA A 304 2.20 8.44 -38.48
N ASN A 305 1.50 9.10 -39.39
CA ASN A 305 1.84 9.15 -40.85
C ASN A 305 2.61 10.41 -41.21
N ASP A 306 2.56 11.45 -40.38
CA ASP A 306 3.20 12.75 -40.64
C ASP A 306 3.64 13.38 -39.31
N ASN A 307 4.88 13.11 -38.91
CA ASN A 307 5.46 13.62 -37.65
C ASN A 307 5.50 15.18 -37.57
N SER A 308 5.28 15.89 -38.68
CA SER A 308 5.20 17.37 -38.68
C SER A 308 3.85 17.88 -38.19
N LYS A 309 2.83 17.01 -38.20
CA LYS A 309 1.46 17.37 -37.84
C LYS A 309 1.17 16.97 -36.39
N ILE A 310 0.86 17.97 -35.57
CA ILE A 310 0.41 17.77 -34.18
C ILE A 310 -1.12 17.68 -34.18
N GLU A 311 -1.63 16.69 -33.47
CA GLU A 311 -3.05 16.53 -33.16
C GLU A 311 -3.26 16.64 -31.66
N SER A 312 -4.35 17.31 -31.26
CA SER A 312 -4.71 17.39 -29.83
C SER A 312 -6.22 17.20 -29.65
N HIS A 313 -6.59 16.68 -28.48
CA HIS A 313 -7.97 16.60 -28.03
C HIS A 313 -8.04 16.59 -26.52
N ALA A 314 -9.12 17.14 -25.96
CA ALA A 314 -9.33 17.20 -24.52
C ALA A 314 -10.66 16.55 -24.12
N ARG A 315 -10.69 15.99 -22.89
CA ARG A 315 -11.88 15.47 -22.23
C ARG A 315 -12.12 16.24 -20.92
N CYS A 316 -13.38 16.55 -20.63
CA CYS A 316 -13.80 17.12 -19.36
C CYS A 316 -14.31 16.02 -18.45
N HIS A 317 -13.84 16.02 -17.21
CA HIS A 317 -14.26 15.09 -16.17
C HIS A 317 -14.81 15.85 -14.97
N HIS A 318 -15.76 15.24 -14.28
CA HIS A 318 -16.31 15.71 -13.01
C HIS A 318 -16.08 14.63 -11.95
N PHE A 319 -14.95 14.73 -11.25
CA PHE A 319 -14.55 13.78 -10.23
C PHE A 319 -15.18 14.11 -8.89
N GLU A 320 -15.49 13.11 -8.10
CA GLU A 320 -16.05 13.25 -6.77
C GLU A 320 -15.02 12.88 -5.70
N GLY A 321 -15.15 13.47 -4.49
CA GLY A 321 -14.32 13.18 -3.35
C GLY A 321 -13.54 14.39 -2.84
N ASP A 322 -12.57 14.11 -1.99
CA ASP A 322 -11.64 15.13 -1.47
C ASP A 322 -10.56 15.50 -2.51
N ARG A 323 -9.75 16.48 -2.16
CA ARG A 323 -8.66 16.96 -3.02
C ARG A 323 -7.71 15.85 -3.47
N ASP A 324 -7.36 14.92 -2.60
CA ASP A 324 -6.45 13.81 -2.92
C ASP A 324 -7.14 12.80 -3.84
N GLY A 325 -8.40 12.48 -3.57
CA GLY A 325 -9.24 11.62 -4.40
C GLY A 325 -9.41 12.14 -5.83
N ILE A 326 -9.71 13.44 -5.99
CA ILE A 326 -9.85 14.10 -7.30
C ILE A 326 -8.53 14.04 -8.09
N ARG A 327 -7.40 14.36 -7.45
CA ARG A 327 -6.08 14.30 -8.08
C ARG A 327 -5.70 12.88 -8.52
N LYS A 328 -6.01 11.86 -7.70
CA LYS A 328 -5.79 10.45 -8.04
C LYS A 328 -6.64 10.00 -9.23
N GLN A 329 -7.91 10.38 -9.28
CA GLN A 329 -8.80 10.07 -10.39
C GLN A 329 -8.33 10.75 -11.67
N ALA A 330 -7.93 12.03 -11.62
CA ALA A 330 -7.35 12.74 -12.75
C ALA A 330 -6.05 12.08 -13.27
N THR A 331 -5.21 11.57 -12.36
CA THR A 331 -3.99 10.83 -12.72
C THR A 331 -4.32 9.53 -13.46
N LEU A 332 -5.30 8.76 -12.98
CA LEU A 332 -5.74 7.52 -13.62
C LEU A 332 -6.25 7.78 -15.04
N GLU A 333 -7.09 8.77 -15.20
CA GLU A 333 -7.67 9.10 -16.50
C GLU A 333 -6.61 9.63 -17.48
N ALA A 334 -5.66 10.43 -17.01
CA ALA A 334 -4.55 10.88 -17.83
C ALA A 334 -3.68 9.72 -18.35
N LEU A 335 -3.35 8.74 -17.48
CA LEU A 335 -2.64 7.54 -17.88
C LEU A 335 -3.47 6.67 -18.85
N ALA A 336 -4.78 6.58 -18.66
CA ALA A 336 -5.67 5.86 -19.56
C ALA A 336 -5.71 6.48 -20.96
N MET A 337 -5.74 7.81 -21.06
CA MET A 337 -5.68 8.51 -22.35
C MET A 337 -4.34 8.26 -23.08
N ILE A 338 -3.22 8.22 -22.36
CA ILE A 338 -1.92 7.84 -22.95
C ILE A 338 -1.97 6.39 -23.46
N ASP A 339 -2.48 5.46 -22.64
CA ASP A 339 -2.60 4.03 -22.98
C ASP A 339 -3.44 3.80 -24.23
N GLU A 340 -4.60 4.46 -24.32
CA GLU A 340 -5.47 4.43 -25.51
C GLU A 340 -4.76 4.93 -26.78
N GLN A 341 -3.96 6.00 -26.66
CA GLN A 341 -3.24 6.54 -27.81
C GLN A 341 -2.11 5.64 -28.28
N LEU A 342 -1.39 5.04 -27.34
CA LEU A 342 -0.36 4.04 -27.66
C LEU A 342 -0.97 2.81 -28.34
N GLU A 343 -2.17 2.38 -27.96
CA GLU A 343 -2.90 1.31 -28.67
C GLU A 343 -3.24 1.70 -30.13
N LYS A 344 -3.66 2.93 -30.35
CA LYS A 344 -3.94 3.44 -31.71
C LYS A 344 -2.68 3.45 -32.59
N TYR A 345 -1.52 3.84 -32.04
CA TYR A 345 -0.25 3.79 -32.76
C TYR A 345 0.11 2.34 -33.14
N ALA A 346 -0.04 1.36 -32.23
CA ALA A 346 0.21 -0.04 -32.53
C ALA A 346 -0.69 -0.55 -33.67
N ASN A 347 -1.98 -0.23 -33.65
CA ASN A 347 -2.94 -0.65 -34.65
C ASN A 347 -2.64 0.00 -36.03
N ALA A 348 -2.27 1.28 -36.06
CA ALA A 348 -1.90 1.97 -37.30
C ALA A 348 -0.65 1.34 -37.95
N SER A 349 0.33 0.97 -37.13
CA SER A 349 1.55 0.28 -37.62
C SER A 349 1.26 -1.11 -38.17
N LEU A 350 0.31 -1.86 -37.60
CA LEU A 350 -0.10 -3.17 -38.10
C LEU A 350 -0.83 -3.05 -39.47
N GLN A 351 -1.71 -2.08 -39.63
CA GLN A 351 -2.41 -1.82 -40.90
C GLN A 351 -1.49 -1.43 -42.06
N SER A 352 -0.37 -0.76 -41.77
CA SER A 352 0.63 -0.40 -42.78
C SER A 352 1.48 -1.57 -43.25
N LEU A 353 1.41 -2.73 -42.58
CA LEU A 353 2.16 -3.95 -42.90
C LEU A 353 1.32 -4.98 -43.69
N GLU A 354 0.00 -4.81 -43.84
CA GLU A 354 -0.83 -5.67 -44.71
C GLU A 354 -0.58 -5.28 -46.17
N PRO A 355 -0.10 -6.18 -47.02
CA PRO A 355 0.09 -5.90 -48.47
C PRO A 355 -1.28 -5.74 -49.13
N ALA A 356 -1.41 -4.72 -49.98
CA ALA A 356 -2.58 -4.42 -50.81
C ALA A 356 -2.86 -5.55 -51.82
#